data_27e9741603d59b29da10ee7adae2d502
#
_entry.id   27e9741603d59b29da10ee7adae2d502
#
_cell.length_a   1.000
_cell.length_b   1.000
_cell.length_c   1.000
_cell.angle_alpha   90.00
_cell.angle_beta   90.00
_cell.angle_gamma   90.00
#
_symmetry.space_group_name_H-M   'P 1'
#
loop_
_entity.id
_entity.type
_entity.pdbx_description
1 polymer ?
#
loop_
_entity_poly.entity_id
_entity_poly.type
_entity_poly.pdbx_seq_one_letter_code
_entity_poly.pdbx_strand_id
1 'polypeptide(L)'
;MGLQQSSTSPCLFVGHLIEGGPFIYVGIYVDDIIYFSTSDEVEKEFELGLSKIGEVDFMGKVSHFLGIEFTWRTLIPDGHLEVSLTQQSFIEMLLDSLGIQFTSISTFSSPYQSYLVIDSIPNQEMSSTDRDKLRLKYQSLVGSLNWLAHTTRPDLSTAVSLLAQHQSMPSPGHYEAALYVSKYLATTRNLGIYFSSTRPNQLESFLHFPIDNSFLAMSDANWGPQDASITKKSQDLPLFVSRSMSAFYVDLLGPLHWLSKHQTVTAGSSAEAEIYATDECIKFLLELDQLVELFQVNSLFMPSTTTIYNDNNACVNWSKKATTKGLHHIQMRENRVRENVQGGFVKICHVNGKINLADLFTKEMRDTGHFIALRDLMMKARFSLPTNSS
;
A
#
# COMPACT_ATOMS: atom_id res chain seq x y z
N MET A 1 -6.12 28.71 -16.33
CA MET A 1 -5.26 29.00 -15.18
C MET A 1 -3.77 28.72 -15.44
N GLY A 2 -3.38 28.08 -16.55
CA GLY A 2 -1.97 27.87 -16.92
C GLY A 2 -1.24 26.78 -16.12
N LEU A 3 -1.98 25.91 -15.43
CA LEU A 3 -1.37 24.80 -14.69
C LEU A 3 -0.89 23.70 -15.64
N GLN A 4 0.24 23.09 -15.32
CA GLN A 4 0.82 21.95 -16.05
C GLN A 4 0.19 20.65 -15.55
N GLN A 5 -0.34 19.83 -16.46
CA GLN A 5 -0.83 18.50 -16.16
C GLN A 5 0.32 17.50 -16.06
N SER A 6 0.24 16.59 -15.09
CA SER A 6 1.18 15.46 -14.98
C SER A 6 1.09 14.53 -16.18
N SER A 7 2.22 14.11 -16.73
CA SER A 7 2.29 13.11 -17.79
C SER A 7 1.96 11.68 -17.32
N THR A 8 2.21 11.40 -16.05
CA THR A 8 1.99 10.08 -15.43
C THR A 8 0.65 9.96 -14.72
N SER A 9 0.09 11.09 -14.27
CA SER A 9 -1.18 11.13 -13.53
C SER A 9 -2.08 12.25 -14.05
N PRO A 10 -2.97 11.98 -15.02
CA PRO A 10 -3.78 13.01 -15.70
C PRO A 10 -4.69 13.83 -14.78
N CYS A 11 -4.93 13.35 -13.56
CA CYS A 11 -5.73 14.04 -12.54
C CYS A 11 -4.92 15.03 -11.70
N LEU A 12 -3.60 15.11 -11.89
CA LEU A 12 -2.73 16.00 -11.13
C LEU A 12 -2.23 17.19 -11.99
N PHE A 13 -2.29 18.36 -11.39
CA PHE A 13 -1.85 19.63 -12.00
C PHE A 13 -0.97 20.40 -11.03
N VAL A 14 0.01 21.12 -11.56
CA VAL A 14 0.89 21.99 -10.78
C VAL A 14 1.23 23.26 -11.57
N GLY A 15 1.45 24.35 -10.89
CA GLY A 15 1.89 25.59 -11.54
C GLY A 15 1.89 26.79 -10.63
N HIS A 16 2.25 27.94 -11.22
CA HIS A 16 2.19 29.24 -10.56
C HIS A 16 0.96 30.00 -11.03
N LEU A 17 0.16 30.49 -10.10
CA LEU A 17 -0.96 31.40 -10.40
C LEU A 17 -0.51 32.87 -10.31
N ILE A 18 0.53 33.12 -9.50
CA ILE A 18 1.16 34.43 -9.32
C ILE A 18 2.59 34.28 -9.84
N GLU A 19 3.02 35.18 -10.73
CA GLU A 19 4.35 35.14 -11.32
C GLU A 19 5.44 35.23 -10.24
N GLY A 20 6.33 34.22 -10.19
CA GLY A 20 7.37 34.11 -9.16
C GLY A 20 6.86 33.72 -7.77
N GLY A 21 5.57 33.50 -7.61
CA GLY A 21 4.94 33.01 -6.36
C GLY A 21 5.12 31.52 -6.12
N PRO A 22 4.64 31.00 -4.98
CA PRO A 22 4.62 29.58 -4.68
C PRO A 22 3.79 28.77 -5.69
N PHE A 23 4.10 27.47 -5.78
CA PHE A 23 3.28 26.54 -6.55
C PHE A 23 1.92 26.30 -5.91
N ILE A 24 0.95 26.00 -6.76
CA ILE A 24 -0.26 25.31 -6.35
C ILE A 24 -0.26 23.90 -6.93
N TYR A 25 -0.64 22.94 -6.13
CA TYR A 25 -0.80 21.54 -6.46
C TYR A 25 -2.28 21.21 -6.44
N VAL A 26 -2.80 20.60 -7.50
CA VAL A 26 -4.24 20.35 -7.66
C VAL A 26 -4.46 18.93 -8.10
N GLY A 27 -5.29 18.21 -7.35
CA GLY A 27 -5.82 16.89 -7.72
C GLY A 27 -7.30 17.02 -8.06
N ILE A 28 -7.72 16.43 -9.20
CA ILE A 28 -9.10 16.47 -9.67
C ILE A 28 -9.60 15.05 -9.84
N TYR A 29 -10.75 14.75 -9.25
CA TYR A 29 -11.44 13.48 -9.44
C TYR A 29 -12.92 13.72 -9.71
N VAL A 30 -13.33 13.64 -10.96
CA VAL A 30 -14.69 13.95 -11.45
C VAL A 30 -15.11 15.36 -11.01
N ASP A 31 -15.90 15.47 -9.96
CA ASP A 31 -16.43 16.72 -9.40
C ASP A 31 -15.64 17.22 -8.16
N ASP A 32 -14.82 16.36 -7.57
CA ASP A 32 -14.04 16.67 -6.37
C ASP A 32 -12.68 17.25 -6.72
N ILE A 33 -12.30 18.35 -6.06
CA ILE A 33 -11.00 19.00 -6.22
C ILE A 33 -10.31 19.10 -4.86
N ILE A 34 -9.08 18.60 -4.79
CA ILE A 34 -8.18 18.85 -3.67
C ILE A 34 -7.01 19.71 -4.14
N TYR A 35 -6.66 20.73 -3.38
CA TYR A 35 -5.55 21.60 -3.71
C TYR A 35 -4.74 21.98 -2.47
N PHE A 36 -3.50 22.39 -2.71
CA PHE A 36 -2.57 22.82 -1.67
C PHE A 36 -1.59 23.82 -2.22
N SER A 37 -1.30 24.86 -1.44
CA SER A 37 -0.16 25.78 -1.65
C SER A 37 0.51 26.08 -0.30
N THR A 38 1.73 26.58 -0.32
CA THR A 38 2.40 27.14 0.86
C THR A 38 2.01 28.58 1.13
N SER A 39 1.08 29.16 0.35
CA SER A 39 0.60 30.54 0.45
C SER A 39 -0.91 30.61 0.39
N ASP A 40 -1.52 31.17 1.43
CA ASP A 40 -2.95 31.46 1.49
C ASP A 40 -3.41 32.40 0.36
N GLU A 41 -2.52 33.27 -0.14
CA GLU A 41 -2.83 34.19 -1.24
C GLU A 41 -3.00 33.43 -2.56
N VAL A 42 -2.14 32.46 -2.82
CA VAL A 42 -2.22 31.57 -4.00
C VAL A 42 -3.48 30.71 -3.93
N GLU A 43 -3.82 30.18 -2.77
CA GLU A 43 -5.06 29.40 -2.58
C GLU A 43 -6.29 30.25 -2.88
N LYS A 44 -6.36 31.49 -2.34
CA LYS A 44 -7.47 32.43 -2.62
C LYS A 44 -7.56 32.79 -4.12
N GLU A 45 -6.43 33.02 -4.80
CA GLU A 45 -6.46 33.29 -6.24
C GLU A 45 -6.99 32.08 -7.03
N PHE A 46 -6.64 30.86 -6.61
CA PHE A 46 -7.18 29.63 -7.19
C PHE A 46 -8.69 29.53 -6.99
N GLU A 47 -9.19 29.76 -5.78
CA GLU A 47 -10.62 29.76 -5.43
C GLU A 47 -11.39 30.80 -6.25
N LEU A 48 -10.85 32.02 -6.37
CA LEU A 48 -11.42 33.05 -7.23
C LEU A 48 -11.46 32.66 -8.70
N GLY A 49 -10.43 31.95 -9.16
CA GLY A 49 -10.37 31.40 -10.52
C GLY A 49 -11.44 30.34 -10.76
N LEU A 50 -11.65 29.42 -9.81
CA LEU A 50 -12.67 28.39 -9.89
C LEU A 50 -14.09 29.00 -9.89
N SER A 51 -14.34 29.99 -9.02
CA SER A 51 -15.64 30.68 -8.92
C SER A 51 -16.06 31.39 -10.22
N LYS A 52 -15.11 31.73 -11.10
CA LYS A 52 -15.41 32.29 -12.42
C LYS A 52 -15.84 31.25 -13.44
N ILE A 53 -15.56 29.97 -13.19
CA ILE A 53 -15.86 28.85 -14.11
C ILE A 53 -17.23 28.25 -13.79
N GLY A 54 -17.61 28.19 -12.51
CA GLY A 54 -18.87 27.59 -12.08
C GLY A 54 -19.16 27.81 -10.58
N GLU A 55 -20.28 27.29 -10.13
CA GLU A 55 -20.60 27.22 -8.70
C GLU A 55 -19.70 26.16 -8.04
N VAL A 56 -18.97 26.54 -7.00
CA VAL A 56 -18.04 25.67 -6.28
C VAL A 56 -18.23 25.88 -4.77
N ASP A 57 -18.41 24.79 -4.05
CA ASP A 57 -18.45 24.80 -2.59
C ASP A 57 -17.04 24.59 -2.01
N PHE A 58 -16.53 25.60 -1.31
CA PHE A 58 -15.21 25.50 -0.67
C PHE A 58 -15.34 24.94 0.75
N MET A 59 -14.88 23.71 0.93
CA MET A 59 -14.99 22.96 2.20
C MET A 59 -13.90 23.33 3.22
N GLY A 60 -12.94 24.17 2.86
CA GLY A 60 -11.79 24.53 3.69
C GLY A 60 -10.81 23.36 3.88
N LYS A 61 -10.21 23.26 5.08
CA LYS A 61 -9.23 22.20 5.36
C LYS A 61 -9.82 20.81 5.13
N VAL A 62 -9.15 19.99 4.33
CA VAL A 62 -9.64 18.68 3.95
C VAL A 62 -9.90 17.80 5.18
N SER A 63 -11.13 17.32 5.30
CA SER A 63 -11.58 16.35 6.31
C SER A 63 -12.04 15.03 5.68
N HIS A 64 -12.50 15.09 4.41
CA HIS A 64 -12.93 13.93 3.63
C HIS A 64 -12.56 14.13 2.17
N PHE A 65 -12.05 13.09 1.52
CA PHE A 65 -11.80 13.08 0.08
C PHE A 65 -11.84 11.63 -0.41
N LEU A 66 -12.63 11.35 -1.44
CA LEU A 66 -12.78 10.01 -2.05
C LEU A 66 -13.06 8.88 -1.04
N GLY A 67 -13.92 9.14 -0.04
CA GLY A 67 -14.25 8.15 0.99
C GLY A 67 -13.16 7.90 2.01
N ILE A 68 -12.11 8.72 2.02
CA ILE A 68 -11.04 8.74 3.03
C ILE A 68 -11.29 9.90 3.97
N GLU A 69 -11.19 9.63 5.27
CA GLU A 69 -11.31 10.60 6.35
C GLU A 69 -9.94 11.09 6.77
N PHE A 70 -9.75 12.42 6.84
CA PHE A 70 -8.51 13.08 7.25
C PHE A 70 -8.69 13.67 8.65
N THR A 71 -7.85 13.28 9.59
CA THR A 71 -7.83 13.87 10.93
C THR A 71 -6.45 14.46 11.21
N TRP A 72 -6.42 15.77 11.41
CA TRP A 72 -5.21 16.55 11.60
C TRP A 72 -4.93 16.79 13.07
N ARG A 73 -3.66 16.76 13.45
CA ARG A 73 -3.24 17.20 14.78
C ARG A 73 -1.88 17.89 14.70
N THR A 74 -1.69 18.89 15.58
CA THR A 74 -0.40 19.54 15.79
C THR A 74 0.16 19.07 17.13
N LEU A 75 1.38 18.55 17.16
CA LEU A 75 2.05 18.14 18.39
C LEU A 75 2.67 19.35 19.09
N ILE A 76 2.37 19.52 20.36
CA ILE A 76 2.92 20.57 21.23
C ILE A 76 4.01 19.93 22.10
N PRO A 77 5.19 20.58 22.32
CA PRO A 77 5.51 21.99 21.98
C PRO A 77 6.11 22.20 20.59
N ASP A 78 6.50 21.14 19.88
CA ASP A 78 7.40 21.23 18.70
C ASP A 78 6.70 21.68 17.43
N GLY A 79 5.38 21.82 17.42
CA GLY A 79 4.60 22.28 16.28
C GLY A 79 4.52 21.30 15.10
N HIS A 80 4.97 20.04 15.29
CA HIS A 80 4.91 19.04 14.23
C HIS A 80 3.48 18.73 13.82
N LEU A 81 3.24 18.68 12.52
CA LEU A 81 1.94 18.37 11.96
C LEU A 81 1.85 16.86 11.68
N GLU A 82 0.75 16.27 12.09
CA GLU A 82 0.40 14.89 11.73
C GLU A 82 -0.98 14.84 11.09
N VAL A 83 -1.15 13.92 10.15
CA VAL A 83 -2.46 13.59 9.56
C VAL A 83 -2.68 12.09 9.58
N SER A 84 -3.85 11.68 10.04
CA SER A 84 -4.32 10.29 9.99
C SER A 84 -5.35 10.17 8.87
N LEU A 85 -5.18 9.16 8.02
CA LEU A 85 -6.08 8.81 6.93
C LEU A 85 -6.78 7.50 7.29
N THR A 86 -8.10 7.55 7.47
CA THR A 86 -8.92 6.38 7.84
C THR A 86 -10.12 6.23 6.91
N GLN A 87 -10.77 5.08 6.96
CA GLN A 87 -12.03 4.81 6.28
C GLN A 87 -13.04 4.20 7.26
N GLN A 88 -13.08 4.74 8.48
CA GLN A 88 -13.88 4.18 9.56
C GLN A 88 -15.36 4.11 9.19
N SER A 89 -15.92 5.17 8.62
CA SER A 89 -17.34 5.21 8.20
C SER A 89 -17.66 4.16 7.13
N PHE A 90 -16.76 3.96 6.16
CA PHE A 90 -16.92 2.92 5.15
C PHE A 90 -16.86 1.51 5.76
N ILE A 91 -15.92 1.28 6.69
CA ILE A 91 -15.81 0.00 7.41
C ILE A 91 -17.10 -0.27 8.20
N GLU A 92 -17.64 0.71 8.91
CA GLU A 92 -18.86 0.58 9.69
C GLU A 92 -20.06 0.23 8.80
N MET A 93 -20.25 0.91 7.68
CA MET A 93 -21.28 0.55 6.69
C MET A 93 -21.12 -0.87 6.13
N LEU A 94 -19.89 -1.28 5.83
CA LEU A 94 -19.62 -2.64 5.35
C LEU A 94 -20.02 -3.68 6.41
N LEU A 95 -19.61 -3.48 7.66
CA LEU A 95 -19.91 -4.39 8.77
C LEU A 95 -21.41 -4.48 9.06
N ASP A 96 -22.13 -3.36 9.03
CA ASP A 96 -23.58 -3.33 9.17
C ASP A 96 -24.27 -4.12 8.05
N SER A 97 -23.82 -3.97 6.81
CA SER A 97 -24.35 -4.74 5.67
C SER A 97 -24.15 -6.26 5.80
N LEU A 98 -23.12 -6.68 6.54
CA LEU A 98 -22.81 -8.08 6.84
C LEU A 98 -23.47 -8.58 8.12
N GLY A 99 -24.15 -7.71 8.88
CA GLY A 99 -24.73 -8.03 10.20
C GLY A 99 -23.68 -8.29 11.28
N ILE A 100 -22.46 -7.78 11.12
CA ILE A 100 -21.37 -7.91 12.09
C ILE A 100 -21.45 -6.77 13.10
N GLN A 101 -21.74 -7.08 14.35
CA GLN A 101 -21.83 -6.07 15.42
C GLN A 101 -20.43 -5.71 15.96
N PHE A 102 -20.28 -4.43 16.36
CA PHE A 102 -19.04 -3.87 16.90
C PHE A 102 -18.76 -4.26 18.37
N THR A 103 -19.52 -5.17 18.95
CA THR A 103 -19.33 -5.54 20.35
C THR A 103 -17.94 -6.13 20.58
N SER A 104 -17.18 -5.49 21.42
CA SER A 104 -16.05 -5.90 22.29
C SER A 104 -15.41 -7.30 22.12
N ILE A 105 -15.49 -7.94 20.98
CA ILE A 105 -14.89 -9.24 20.75
C ILE A 105 -13.42 -9.03 20.42
N SER A 106 -12.64 -8.99 21.46
CA SER A 106 -11.19 -8.77 21.52
C SER A 106 -10.32 -9.84 20.85
N THR A 107 -10.82 -10.66 19.96
CA THR A 107 -10.14 -11.92 19.56
C THR A 107 -9.57 -11.94 18.15
N PHE A 108 -9.80 -10.92 17.33
CA PHE A 108 -9.29 -10.87 15.97
C PHE A 108 -8.09 -9.92 15.90
N SER A 109 -6.91 -10.42 16.21
CA SER A 109 -5.67 -9.63 16.25
C SER A 109 -4.90 -9.64 14.92
N SER A 110 -5.30 -10.48 13.97
CA SER A 110 -4.77 -10.51 12.60
C SER A 110 -5.89 -10.87 11.59
N PRO A 111 -5.73 -10.56 10.29
CA PRO A 111 -6.72 -10.93 9.27
C PRO A 111 -6.68 -12.42 8.90
N TYR A 112 -5.81 -13.22 9.52
CA TYR A 112 -5.61 -14.63 9.22
C TYR A 112 -6.15 -15.52 10.33
N GLN A 113 -6.80 -16.63 9.92
CA GLN A 113 -7.11 -17.71 10.83
C GLN A 113 -5.87 -18.58 11.05
N SER A 114 -5.46 -18.80 12.30
CA SER A 114 -4.21 -19.49 12.64
C SER A 114 -4.10 -20.93 12.10
N TYR A 115 -5.22 -21.56 11.80
CA TYR A 115 -5.31 -22.96 11.32
C TYR A 115 -5.73 -23.10 9.85
N LEU A 116 -6.01 -22.01 9.16
CA LEU A 116 -6.52 -22.00 7.80
C LEU A 116 -5.60 -21.17 6.91
N VAL A 117 -5.09 -21.78 5.84
CA VAL A 117 -4.38 -21.11 4.75
C VAL A 117 -5.38 -20.87 3.63
N ILE A 118 -5.52 -19.64 3.16
CA ILE A 118 -6.54 -19.26 2.17
C ILE A 118 -6.38 -20.09 0.88
N ASP A 119 -5.16 -20.23 0.39
CA ASP A 119 -4.89 -21.03 -0.82
C ASP A 119 -5.13 -22.53 -0.67
N SER A 120 -5.24 -23.04 0.58
CA SER A 120 -5.53 -24.45 0.84
C SER A 120 -7.01 -24.78 0.94
N ILE A 121 -7.89 -23.79 0.83
CA ILE A 121 -9.35 -23.99 0.92
C ILE A 121 -9.84 -24.80 -0.27
N PRO A 122 -10.43 -25.97 -0.08
CA PRO A 122 -10.87 -26.82 -1.19
C PRO A 122 -12.10 -26.23 -1.87
N ASN A 123 -12.20 -26.46 -3.19
CA ASN A 123 -13.42 -26.22 -3.92
C ASN A 123 -14.48 -27.24 -3.48
N GLN A 124 -15.73 -26.79 -3.32
CA GLN A 124 -16.86 -27.62 -2.99
C GLN A 124 -17.84 -27.69 -4.16
N GLU A 125 -18.44 -28.86 -4.38
CA GLU A 125 -19.51 -29.02 -5.35
C GLU A 125 -20.76 -28.25 -4.88
N MET A 126 -21.31 -27.44 -5.78
CA MET A 126 -22.49 -26.61 -5.54
C MET A 126 -23.38 -26.61 -6.78
N SER A 127 -24.70 -26.37 -6.59
CA SER A 127 -25.58 -26.10 -7.70
C SER A 127 -25.14 -24.83 -8.46
N SER A 128 -25.42 -24.74 -9.76
CA SER A 128 -25.06 -23.55 -10.54
C SER A 128 -25.64 -22.26 -9.95
N THR A 129 -26.90 -22.31 -9.52
CA THR A 129 -27.62 -21.17 -8.93
C THR A 129 -26.99 -20.72 -7.61
N ASP A 130 -26.61 -21.64 -6.74
CA ASP A 130 -25.99 -21.31 -5.46
C ASP A 130 -24.57 -20.79 -5.66
N ARG A 131 -23.85 -21.32 -6.62
CA ARG A 131 -22.53 -20.86 -7.03
C ARG A 131 -22.57 -19.41 -7.51
N ASP A 132 -23.52 -19.05 -8.37
CA ASP A 132 -23.66 -17.68 -8.88
C ASP A 132 -24.02 -16.70 -7.76
N LYS A 133 -24.94 -17.08 -6.85
CA LYS A 133 -25.28 -16.26 -5.69
C LYS A 133 -24.05 -16.05 -4.76
N LEU A 134 -23.30 -17.11 -4.50
CA LEU A 134 -22.10 -17.02 -3.67
C LEU A 134 -21.05 -16.14 -4.33
N ARG A 135 -20.82 -16.33 -5.64
CA ARG A 135 -19.85 -15.54 -6.42
C ARG A 135 -20.14 -14.05 -6.32
N LEU A 136 -21.39 -13.61 -6.53
CA LEU A 136 -21.76 -12.19 -6.45
C LEU A 136 -21.51 -11.62 -5.05
N LYS A 137 -21.92 -12.33 -3.99
CA LYS A 137 -21.68 -11.93 -2.60
C LYS A 137 -20.18 -11.84 -2.30
N TYR A 138 -19.42 -12.84 -2.75
CA TYR A 138 -17.98 -12.90 -2.54
C TYR A 138 -17.26 -11.76 -3.25
N GLN A 139 -17.57 -11.52 -4.53
CA GLN A 139 -16.98 -10.44 -5.33
C GLN A 139 -17.27 -9.07 -4.73
N SER A 140 -18.49 -8.83 -4.26
CA SER A 140 -18.85 -7.58 -3.57
C SER A 140 -18.03 -7.39 -2.30
N LEU A 141 -17.93 -8.42 -1.45
CA LEU A 141 -17.17 -8.36 -0.20
C LEU A 141 -15.66 -8.15 -0.47
N VAL A 142 -15.07 -8.99 -1.33
CA VAL A 142 -13.64 -8.89 -1.65
C VAL A 142 -13.32 -7.55 -2.34
N GLY A 143 -14.23 -7.02 -3.16
CA GLY A 143 -14.10 -5.69 -3.75
C GLY A 143 -14.03 -4.58 -2.71
N SER A 144 -14.90 -4.63 -1.69
CA SER A 144 -14.87 -3.68 -0.56
C SER A 144 -13.59 -3.79 0.27
N LEU A 145 -13.16 -5.03 0.56
CA LEU A 145 -11.89 -5.26 1.27
C LEU A 145 -10.67 -4.81 0.45
N ASN A 146 -10.72 -4.99 -0.86
CA ASN A 146 -9.66 -4.56 -1.78
C ASN A 146 -9.52 -3.04 -1.82
N TRP A 147 -10.64 -2.32 -1.81
CA TRP A 147 -10.63 -0.85 -1.71
C TRP A 147 -9.92 -0.39 -0.42
N LEU A 148 -10.25 -0.97 0.72
CA LEU A 148 -9.58 -0.69 2.00
C LEU A 148 -8.07 -1.01 1.95
N ALA A 149 -7.72 -2.19 1.42
CA ALA A 149 -6.34 -2.68 1.37
C ALA A 149 -5.41 -1.79 0.51
N HIS A 150 -5.95 -1.11 -0.52
CA HIS A 150 -5.18 -0.24 -1.41
C HIS A 150 -5.20 1.24 -1.01
N THR A 151 -5.98 1.61 0.01
CA THR A 151 -6.10 3.02 0.42
C THR A 151 -5.55 3.29 1.80
N THR A 152 -6.15 2.76 2.86
CA THR A 152 -5.79 3.09 4.24
C THR A 152 -5.46 1.88 5.12
N ARG A 153 -5.60 0.66 4.59
CA ARG A 153 -5.44 -0.59 5.34
C ARG A 153 -4.41 -1.53 4.71
N PRO A 154 -3.11 -1.15 4.70
CA PRO A 154 -2.02 -1.99 4.21
C PRO A 154 -1.98 -3.38 4.86
N ASP A 155 -2.39 -3.49 6.10
CA ASP A 155 -2.46 -4.73 6.89
C ASP A 155 -3.39 -5.81 6.32
N LEU A 156 -4.29 -5.45 5.40
CA LEU A 156 -5.18 -6.38 4.71
C LEU A 156 -4.62 -6.92 3.39
N SER A 157 -3.57 -6.29 2.84
CA SER A 157 -3.18 -6.46 1.44
C SER A 157 -2.90 -7.90 1.05
N THR A 158 -2.17 -8.66 1.85
CA THR A 158 -1.90 -10.07 1.56
C THR A 158 -3.15 -10.93 1.63
N ALA A 159 -3.98 -10.79 2.70
CA ALA A 159 -5.21 -11.56 2.84
C ALA A 159 -6.16 -11.30 1.66
N VAL A 160 -6.31 -10.03 1.28
CA VAL A 160 -7.18 -9.63 0.16
C VAL A 160 -6.62 -10.08 -1.19
N SER A 161 -5.31 -9.99 -1.39
CA SER A 161 -4.66 -10.48 -2.61
C SER A 161 -4.87 -11.99 -2.79
N LEU A 162 -4.79 -12.78 -1.73
CA LEU A 162 -5.07 -14.21 -1.75
C LEU A 162 -6.56 -14.48 -2.03
N LEU A 163 -7.48 -13.82 -1.33
CA LEU A 163 -8.91 -13.96 -1.56
C LEU A 163 -9.32 -13.56 -2.99
N ALA A 164 -8.70 -12.53 -3.54
CA ALA A 164 -9.03 -12.03 -4.88
C ALA A 164 -8.78 -13.06 -6.00
N GLN A 165 -7.89 -14.03 -5.80
CA GLN A 165 -7.62 -15.09 -6.76
C GLN A 165 -8.81 -16.04 -6.97
N HIS A 166 -9.68 -16.15 -5.97
CA HIS A 166 -10.82 -17.05 -5.98
C HIS A 166 -12.13 -16.39 -6.44
N GLN A 167 -12.10 -15.15 -6.95
CA GLN A 167 -13.30 -14.39 -7.34
C GLN A 167 -14.11 -15.03 -8.47
N SER A 168 -13.46 -15.79 -9.36
CA SER A 168 -14.16 -16.47 -10.46
C SER A 168 -14.95 -17.68 -10.00
N MET A 169 -14.42 -18.40 -9.00
CA MET A 169 -15.01 -19.65 -8.49
C MET A 169 -14.77 -19.83 -6.98
N PRO A 170 -15.39 -18.96 -6.15
CA PRO A 170 -15.24 -19.06 -4.70
C PRO A 170 -15.99 -20.29 -4.14
N SER A 171 -15.43 -20.89 -3.08
CA SER A 171 -16.14 -21.84 -2.23
C SER A 171 -16.74 -21.17 -0.99
N PRO A 172 -17.66 -21.80 -0.26
CA PRO A 172 -18.14 -21.30 1.03
C PRO A 172 -17.00 -20.98 2.01
N GLY A 173 -15.95 -21.81 2.02
CA GLY A 173 -14.77 -21.57 2.89
C GLY A 173 -14.02 -20.29 2.52
N HIS A 174 -13.91 -19.92 1.24
CA HIS A 174 -13.34 -18.64 0.82
C HIS A 174 -14.20 -17.46 1.32
N TYR A 175 -15.53 -17.60 1.29
CA TYR A 175 -16.43 -16.58 1.81
C TYR A 175 -16.30 -16.42 3.34
N GLU A 176 -16.19 -17.53 4.08
CA GLU A 176 -15.93 -17.51 5.52
C GLU A 176 -14.57 -16.87 5.85
N ALA A 177 -13.55 -17.12 5.07
CA ALA A 177 -12.24 -16.43 5.21
C ALA A 177 -12.37 -14.92 4.99
N ALA A 178 -13.14 -14.46 4.00
CA ALA A 178 -13.41 -13.05 3.77
C ALA A 178 -14.22 -12.42 4.92
N LEU A 179 -15.20 -13.16 5.49
CA LEU A 179 -15.92 -12.73 6.70
C LEU A 179 -15.00 -12.65 7.92
N TYR A 180 -13.99 -13.52 8.02
CA TYR A 180 -13.00 -13.42 9.09
C TYR A 180 -12.18 -12.13 9.01
N VAL A 181 -11.74 -11.74 7.81
CA VAL A 181 -11.09 -10.43 7.58
C VAL A 181 -12.02 -9.30 8.00
N SER A 182 -13.32 -9.39 7.72
CA SER A 182 -14.30 -8.39 8.16
C SER A 182 -14.45 -8.32 9.69
N LYS A 183 -14.36 -9.46 10.38
CA LYS A 183 -14.35 -9.50 11.86
C LYS A 183 -13.06 -8.86 12.42
N TYR A 184 -11.93 -9.06 11.78
CA TYR A 184 -10.70 -8.32 12.13
C TYR A 184 -10.89 -6.80 11.94
N LEU A 185 -11.53 -6.36 10.86
CA LEU A 185 -11.87 -4.95 10.66
C LEU A 185 -12.77 -4.41 11.79
N ALA A 186 -13.73 -5.19 12.28
CA ALA A 186 -14.60 -4.76 13.38
C ALA A 186 -13.81 -4.40 14.65
N THR A 187 -12.70 -5.09 14.92
CA THR A 187 -11.82 -4.81 16.07
C THR A 187 -10.81 -3.70 15.82
N THR A 188 -10.54 -3.37 14.56
CA THR A 188 -9.49 -2.43 14.15
C THR A 188 -10.02 -1.30 13.26
N ARG A 189 -11.32 -1.01 13.32
CA ARG A 189 -12.00 -0.06 12.41
C ARG A 189 -11.46 1.36 12.43
N ASN A 190 -10.85 1.75 13.54
CA ASN A 190 -10.25 3.07 13.74
C ASN A 190 -8.77 3.16 13.30
N LEU A 191 -8.18 2.05 12.83
CA LEU A 191 -6.82 2.07 12.32
C LEU A 191 -6.79 2.62 10.89
N GLY A 192 -5.72 3.35 10.57
CA GLY A 192 -5.42 3.82 9.24
C GLY A 192 -3.96 4.22 9.12
N ILE A 193 -3.55 4.63 7.93
CA ILE A 193 -2.20 5.16 7.71
C ILE A 193 -2.09 6.57 8.30
N TYR A 194 -0.86 6.97 8.62
CA TYR A 194 -0.60 8.32 9.11
C TYR A 194 0.68 8.88 8.50
N PHE A 195 0.72 10.20 8.38
CA PHE A 195 1.89 10.96 7.95
C PHE A 195 2.25 11.96 9.04
N SER A 196 3.55 12.23 9.17
CA SER A 196 4.07 13.18 10.14
C SER A 196 5.09 14.10 9.45
N SER A 197 5.11 15.39 9.82
CA SER A 197 6.12 16.32 9.30
C SER A 197 7.55 15.95 9.70
N THR A 198 7.73 15.01 10.61
CA THR A 198 9.00 14.42 11.02
C THR A 198 8.89 12.91 11.10
N ARG A 199 9.95 12.20 10.74
CA ARG A 199 9.97 10.74 10.84
C ARG A 199 9.90 10.28 12.30
N PRO A 200 9.00 9.33 12.63
CA PRO A 200 8.90 8.81 13.99
C PRO A 200 10.15 8.03 14.40
N ASN A 201 10.73 8.33 15.56
CA ASN A 201 11.88 7.60 16.12
C ASN A 201 11.62 6.10 16.32
N GLN A 202 10.34 5.69 16.42
CA GLN A 202 9.96 4.30 16.59
C GLN A 202 10.38 3.44 15.39
N LEU A 203 10.28 3.98 14.15
CA LEU A 203 10.67 3.28 12.94
C LEU A 203 12.19 3.04 12.91
N GLU A 204 12.99 4.06 13.18
CA GLU A 204 14.46 3.93 13.25
C GLU A 204 14.92 2.96 14.34
N SER A 205 14.26 3.03 15.52
CA SER A 205 14.54 2.11 16.62
C SER A 205 14.24 0.65 16.25
N PHE A 206 13.19 0.40 15.48
CA PHE A 206 12.84 -0.94 15.02
C PHE A 206 13.81 -1.44 13.94
N LEU A 207 14.19 -0.60 13.00
CA LEU A 207 15.07 -0.95 11.90
C LEU A 207 16.54 -1.06 12.32
N HIS A 208 16.93 -0.49 13.48
CA HIS A 208 18.31 -0.45 14.00
C HIS A 208 19.30 0.27 13.07
N PHE A 209 18.83 1.17 12.21
CA PHE A 209 19.65 2.08 11.41
C PHE A 209 18.94 3.41 11.22
N PRO A 210 19.70 4.52 11.07
CA PRO A 210 19.11 5.83 10.83
C PRO A 210 18.49 5.89 9.42
N ILE A 211 17.37 6.58 9.32
CA ILE A 211 16.71 6.88 8.06
C ILE A 211 16.70 8.41 7.94
N ASP A 212 17.30 8.92 6.89
CA ASP A 212 17.17 10.34 6.56
C ASP A 212 15.73 10.67 6.11
N ASN A 213 15.45 11.92 5.78
CA ASN A 213 14.14 12.34 5.28
C ASN A 213 13.87 11.89 3.82
N SER A 214 14.62 10.93 3.31
CA SER A 214 14.43 10.33 2.00
C SER A 214 13.43 9.17 2.03
N PHE A 215 13.14 8.60 0.86
CA PHE A 215 12.31 7.42 0.74
C PHE A 215 12.95 6.21 1.42
N LEU A 216 12.17 5.52 2.25
CA LEU A 216 12.47 4.18 2.70
C LEU A 216 11.75 3.20 1.76
N ALA A 217 12.48 2.39 1.03
CA ALA A 217 11.91 1.37 0.16
C ALA A 217 12.36 -0.02 0.61
N MET A 218 11.43 -0.97 0.66
CA MET A 218 11.70 -2.37 1.00
C MET A 218 11.03 -3.29 0.00
N SER A 219 11.67 -4.38 -0.38
CA SER A 219 11.09 -5.41 -1.24
C SER A 219 11.23 -6.78 -0.61
N ASP A 220 10.28 -7.67 -0.91
CA ASP A 220 10.25 -9.06 -0.47
C ASP A 220 9.54 -9.94 -1.49
N ALA A 221 9.89 -11.23 -1.54
CA ALA A 221 9.15 -12.22 -2.28
C ALA A 221 8.97 -13.52 -1.50
N ASN A 222 7.76 -14.04 -1.49
CA ASN A 222 7.53 -15.40 -1.01
C ASN A 222 7.61 -16.39 -2.18
N TRP A 223 8.69 -17.19 -2.22
CA TRP A 223 8.95 -18.12 -3.31
C TRP A 223 8.20 -19.43 -3.14
N GLY A 224 7.39 -19.78 -4.15
CA GLY A 224 6.65 -21.03 -4.21
C GLY A 224 5.41 -21.08 -3.31
N PRO A 225 4.73 -22.24 -3.23
CA PRO A 225 3.55 -22.40 -2.38
C PRO A 225 3.94 -22.30 -0.90
N GLN A 226 3.12 -21.60 -0.12
CA GLN A 226 3.37 -21.38 1.31
C GLN A 226 3.39 -22.66 2.15
N ASP A 227 2.86 -23.78 1.61
CA ASP A 227 2.86 -25.07 2.29
C ASP A 227 3.24 -26.22 1.35
N ALA A 228 4.42 -26.80 1.58
CA ALA A 228 4.90 -27.96 0.83
C ALA A 228 4.00 -29.21 0.99
N SER A 229 3.08 -29.25 1.98
CA SER A 229 2.11 -30.30 2.15
C SER A 229 0.99 -30.25 1.09
N ILE A 230 0.72 -29.05 0.55
CA ILE A 230 -0.29 -28.82 -0.48
C ILE A 230 0.17 -29.41 -1.83
N THR A 231 1.46 -29.28 -2.15
CA THR A 231 2.03 -29.74 -3.42
C THR A 231 2.05 -31.25 -3.60
N LYS A 232 1.93 -32.01 -2.50
CA LYS A 232 1.97 -33.50 -2.55
C LYS A 232 0.59 -34.15 -2.70
N LYS A 233 -0.52 -33.44 -2.54
CA LYS A 233 -1.84 -34.06 -2.42
C LYS A 233 -2.86 -33.76 -3.52
N SER A 234 -2.64 -32.82 -4.43
CA SER A 234 -3.64 -32.54 -5.46
C SER A 234 -3.01 -32.28 -6.83
N GLN A 235 -3.43 -33.11 -7.79
CA GLN A 235 -3.23 -32.89 -9.22
C GLN A 235 -4.16 -31.76 -9.74
N ASP A 236 -5.03 -31.23 -8.91
CA ASP A 236 -6.11 -30.27 -9.24
C ASP A 236 -5.88 -28.84 -8.68
N LEU A 237 -4.66 -28.54 -8.19
CA LEU A 237 -4.35 -27.17 -7.73
C LEU A 237 -4.29 -26.21 -8.92
N PRO A 238 -4.96 -25.03 -8.80
CA PRO A 238 -4.86 -24.01 -9.86
C PRO A 238 -3.39 -23.64 -10.12
N LEU A 239 -3.05 -23.41 -11.38
CA LEU A 239 -1.72 -22.99 -11.84
C LEU A 239 -1.11 -21.80 -11.05
N PHE A 240 -1.92 -21.07 -10.30
CA PHE A 240 -1.53 -19.93 -9.50
C PHE A 240 -0.79 -20.28 -8.18
N VAL A 241 -1.02 -21.45 -7.62
CA VAL A 241 -0.40 -21.90 -6.35
C VAL A 241 1.11 -22.07 -6.46
N SER A 242 1.64 -22.23 -7.67
CA SER A 242 3.08 -22.35 -7.93
C SER A 242 3.80 -21.02 -8.16
N ARG A 243 3.07 -19.90 -8.20
CA ARG A 243 3.66 -18.58 -8.45
C ARG A 243 4.04 -17.90 -7.15
N SER A 244 5.19 -17.26 -7.16
CA SER A 244 5.67 -16.46 -6.04
C SER A 244 4.81 -15.22 -5.82
N MET A 245 4.76 -14.76 -4.58
CA MET A 245 4.19 -13.45 -4.22
C MET A 245 5.30 -12.41 -4.29
N SER A 246 5.06 -11.28 -4.93
CA SER A 246 5.92 -10.09 -4.87
C SER A 246 5.29 -9.03 -3.98
N ALA A 247 6.12 -8.39 -3.19
CA ALA A 247 5.73 -7.24 -2.40
C ALA A 247 6.82 -6.16 -2.40
N PHE A 248 6.37 -4.93 -2.21
CA PHE A 248 7.24 -3.84 -1.79
C PHE A 248 6.44 -2.86 -0.92
N TYR A 249 7.20 -2.09 -0.15
CA TYR A 249 6.71 -1.01 0.70
C TYR A 249 7.57 0.22 0.49
N VAL A 250 6.95 1.38 0.28
CA VAL A 250 7.63 2.67 0.17
C VAL A 250 7.01 3.64 1.16
N ASP A 251 7.87 4.27 1.95
CA ASP A 251 7.52 5.24 2.99
C ASP A 251 8.22 6.57 2.74
N LEU A 252 7.47 7.67 2.91
CA LEU A 252 7.99 9.03 3.00
C LEU A 252 7.24 9.76 4.10
N LEU A 253 7.81 9.78 5.31
CA LEU A 253 7.19 10.37 6.49
C LEU A 253 5.83 9.73 6.85
N GLY A 254 5.57 8.54 6.32
CA GLY A 254 4.38 7.72 6.40
C GLY A 254 4.23 6.81 5.19
N PRO A 255 3.33 5.81 5.24
CA PRO A 255 3.13 4.85 4.15
C PRO A 255 2.67 5.53 2.86
N LEU A 256 3.54 5.55 1.85
CA LEU A 256 3.24 6.19 0.57
C LEU A 256 2.62 5.21 -0.43
N HIS A 257 3.20 4.00 -0.52
CA HIS A 257 2.70 2.95 -1.39
C HIS A 257 3.15 1.56 -0.93
N TRP A 258 2.32 0.56 -1.20
CA TRP A 258 2.61 -0.86 -0.94
C TRP A 258 1.97 -1.75 -2.00
N LEU A 259 2.58 -2.89 -2.23
CA LEU A 259 2.11 -3.86 -3.21
C LEU A 259 2.11 -5.26 -2.59
N SER A 260 1.07 -6.02 -2.86
CA SER A 260 0.97 -7.46 -2.59
C SER A 260 0.31 -8.12 -3.80
N LYS A 261 1.09 -8.81 -4.64
CA LYS A 261 0.54 -9.50 -5.81
C LYS A 261 1.32 -10.74 -6.20
N HIS A 262 0.63 -11.71 -6.81
CA HIS A 262 1.31 -12.84 -7.45
C HIS A 262 2.13 -12.41 -8.66
N GLN A 263 3.28 -13.03 -8.81
CA GLN A 263 4.12 -12.86 -9.99
C GLN A 263 3.41 -13.40 -11.23
N THR A 264 3.57 -12.74 -12.34
CA THR A 264 2.98 -13.18 -13.63
C THR A 264 3.72 -14.37 -14.25
N VAL A 265 4.93 -14.64 -13.77
CA VAL A 265 5.81 -15.73 -14.22
C VAL A 265 6.24 -16.58 -13.03
N THR A 266 6.59 -17.82 -13.25
CA THR A 266 7.14 -18.70 -12.22
C THR A 266 8.64 -18.44 -12.09
N ALA A 267 9.08 -18.08 -10.89
CA ALA A 267 10.49 -17.91 -10.57
C ALA A 267 11.16 -19.29 -10.38
N GLY A 268 12.31 -19.50 -10.99
CA GLY A 268 13.08 -20.74 -10.87
C GLY A 268 13.87 -20.85 -9.55
N SER A 269 13.95 -19.75 -8.78
CA SER A 269 14.63 -19.71 -7.48
C SER A 269 14.07 -18.61 -6.59
N SER A 270 14.34 -18.67 -5.28
CA SER A 270 13.98 -17.59 -4.36
C SER A 270 14.66 -16.27 -4.74
N ALA A 271 15.91 -16.29 -5.15
CA ALA A 271 16.64 -15.10 -5.59
C ALA A 271 16.00 -14.44 -6.83
N GLU A 272 15.50 -15.23 -7.78
CA GLU A 272 14.78 -14.71 -8.95
C GLU A 272 13.43 -14.10 -8.57
N ALA A 273 12.71 -14.72 -7.64
CA ALA A 273 11.47 -14.14 -7.11
C ALA A 273 11.72 -12.77 -6.45
N GLU A 274 12.80 -12.65 -5.67
CA GLU A 274 13.21 -11.39 -5.03
C GLU A 274 13.59 -10.31 -6.04
N ILE A 275 14.28 -10.69 -7.12
CA ILE A 275 14.62 -9.77 -8.21
C ILE A 275 13.33 -9.22 -8.85
N TYR A 276 12.32 -10.05 -9.05
CA TYR A 276 11.05 -9.61 -9.60
C TYR A 276 10.30 -8.65 -8.67
N ALA A 277 10.33 -8.88 -7.36
CA ALA A 277 9.75 -7.97 -6.37
C ALA A 277 10.50 -6.62 -6.35
N THR A 278 11.83 -6.66 -6.41
CA THR A 278 12.69 -5.48 -6.48
C THR A 278 12.45 -4.69 -7.78
N ASP A 279 12.24 -5.36 -8.91
CA ASP A 279 11.89 -4.73 -10.18
C ASP A 279 10.56 -3.97 -10.12
N GLU A 280 9.54 -4.53 -9.45
CA GLU A 280 8.26 -3.83 -9.24
C GLU A 280 8.44 -2.58 -8.36
N CYS A 281 9.28 -2.66 -7.33
CA CYS A 281 9.63 -1.50 -6.48
C CYS A 281 10.33 -0.41 -7.30
N ILE A 282 11.30 -0.76 -8.14
CA ILE A 282 12.02 0.20 -9.00
C ILE A 282 11.08 0.89 -9.97
N LYS A 283 10.13 0.19 -10.57
CA LYS A 283 9.13 0.80 -11.46
C LYS A 283 8.35 1.89 -10.76
N PHE A 284 7.86 1.58 -9.56
CA PHE A 284 7.13 2.56 -8.76
C PHE A 284 8.02 3.77 -8.40
N LEU A 285 9.28 3.54 -8.01
CA LEU A 285 10.21 4.63 -7.70
C LEU A 285 10.51 5.52 -8.91
N LEU A 286 10.57 4.96 -10.12
CA LEU A 286 10.74 5.73 -11.37
C LEU A 286 9.51 6.59 -11.69
N GLU A 287 8.30 6.07 -11.45
CA GLU A 287 7.06 6.86 -11.57
C GLU A 287 6.99 7.97 -10.53
N LEU A 288 7.41 7.66 -9.30
CA LEU A 288 7.45 8.62 -8.19
C LEU A 288 8.47 9.73 -8.44
N ASP A 289 9.63 9.41 -9.00
CA ASP A 289 10.67 10.39 -9.36
C ASP A 289 10.10 11.44 -10.33
N GLN A 290 9.33 11.04 -11.33
CA GLN A 290 8.66 11.96 -12.25
C GLN A 290 7.63 12.87 -11.54
N LEU A 291 6.94 12.38 -10.53
CA LEU A 291 6.00 13.19 -9.74
C LEU A 291 6.73 14.19 -8.85
N VAL A 292 7.82 13.74 -8.21
CA VAL A 292 8.65 14.58 -7.34
C VAL A 292 9.32 15.69 -8.17
N GLU A 293 9.76 15.37 -9.41
CA GLU A 293 10.29 16.36 -10.36
C GLU A 293 9.21 17.36 -10.78
N LEU A 294 8.01 16.90 -11.13
CA LEU A 294 6.88 17.77 -11.48
C LEU A 294 6.53 18.73 -10.34
N PHE A 295 6.53 18.23 -9.11
CA PHE A 295 6.24 19.05 -7.92
C PHE A 295 7.39 19.92 -7.48
N GLN A 296 8.57 19.81 -8.11
CA GLN A 296 9.79 20.55 -7.80
C GLN A 296 10.23 20.45 -6.32
N VAL A 297 10.00 19.29 -5.72
CA VAL A 297 10.35 18.99 -4.33
C VAL A 297 11.55 18.04 -4.21
N ASN A 298 12.27 17.80 -5.31
CA ASN A 298 13.44 16.90 -5.39
C ASN A 298 14.47 17.19 -4.28
N SER A 299 14.77 18.47 -4.06
CA SER A 299 15.76 18.87 -3.05
C SER A 299 15.34 18.55 -1.62
N LEU A 300 14.06 18.29 -1.38
CA LEU A 300 13.52 17.98 -0.06
C LEU A 300 13.52 16.48 0.24
N PHE A 301 13.26 15.64 -0.77
CA PHE A 301 12.90 14.25 -0.55
C PHE A 301 13.68 13.22 -1.37
N MET A 302 14.32 13.62 -2.47
CA MET A 302 15.08 12.69 -3.31
C MET A 302 16.58 12.81 -3.04
N PRO A 303 17.17 11.79 -2.40
CA PRO A 303 18.62 11.64 -2.45
C PRO A 303 19.04 11.33 -3.89
N SER A 304 20.29 11.57 -4.20
CA SER A 304 20.87 11.20 -5.51
C SER A 304 20.72 9.70 -5.82
N THR A 305 20.48 8.88 -4.82
CA THR A 305 20.31 7.42 -4.92
C THR A 305 19.34 6.92 -3.83
N THR A 306 18.22 6.33 -4.22
CA THR A 306 17.27 5.71 -3.27
C THR A 306 17.75 4.32 -2.85
N THR A 307 17.71 4.02 -1.56
CA THR A 307 18.06 2.68 -1.05
C THR A 307 16.83 1.78 -0.97
N ILE A 308 16.89 0.63 -1.65
CA ILE A 308 15.93 -0.46 -1.50
C ILE A 308 16.54 -1.53 -0.60
N TYR A 309 15.83 -1.88 0.46
CA TYR A 309 16.23 -2.94 1.38
C TYR A 309 15.56 -4.26 0.98
N ASN A 310 16.35 -5.34 0.96
CA ASN A 310 15.90 -6.70 0.63
C ASN A 310 16.60 -7.68 1.56
N ASP A 311 15.95 -8.74 2.02
CA ASP A 311 16.52 -9.69 2.97
C ASP A 311 17.24 -10.86 2.31
N ASN A 312 17.21 -10.96 0.97
CA ASN A 312 17.88 -12.00 0.21
C ASN A 312 19.29 -11.56 -0.25
N ASN A 313 20.32 -12.08 0.42
CA ASN A 313 21.71 -11.78 0.06
C ASN A 313 22.07 -12.13 -1.39
N ALA A 314 21.45 -13.17 -1.97
CA ALA A 314 21.72 -13.55 -3.36
C ALA A 314 21.17 -12.47 -4.32
N CYS A 315 19.97 -11.93 -4.08
CA CYS A 315 19.41 -10.80 -4.82
C CYS A 315 20.32 -9.56 -4.70
N VAL A 316 20.72 -9.18 -3.49
CA VAL A 316 21.60 -8.02 -3.24
C VAL A 316 22.95 -8.16 -3.94
N ASN A 317 23.58 -9.32 -3.85
CA ASN A 317 24.88 -9.55 -4.51
C ASN A 317 24.75 -9.61 -6.03
N TRP A 318 23.65 -10.17 -6.52
CA TRP A 318 23.38 -10.28 -7.94
C TRP A 318 23.15 -8.90 -8.59
N SER A 319 22.44 -8.00 -7.93
CA SER A 319 22.16 -6.65 -8.43
C SER A 319 23.42 -5.80 -8.70
N LYS A 320 24.51 -6.10 -7.99
CA LYS A 320 25.82 -5.41 -8.12
C LYS A 320 26.68 -5.93 -9.25
N LYS A 321 26.34 -7.08 -9.87
CA LYS A 321 27.14 -7.68 -10.95
C LYS A 321 26.89 -6.94 -12.27
N ALA A 322 27.95 -6.83 -13.09
CA ALA A 322 27.83 -6.27 -14.44
C ALA A 322 26.85 -7.07 -15.31
N THR A 323 26.13 -6.38 -16.19
CA THR A 323 25.19 -7.01 -17.12
C THR A 323 25.93 -7.94 -18.08
N THR A 324 25.47 -9.19 -18.22
CA THR A 324 25.98 -10.15 -19.22
C THR A 324 25.04 -10.16 -20.41
N LYS A 325 25.62 -10.03 -21.63
CA LYS A 325 24.86 -10.12 -22.88
C LYS A 325 24.46 -11.59 -23.14
N GLY A 326 23.20 -11.89 -23.37
CA GLY A 326 22.89 -13.17 -24.02
C GLY A 326 21.58 -13.94 -23.78
N LEU A 327 20.57 -13.53 -22.96
CA LEU A 327 19.32 -14.29 -22.81
C LEU A 327 18.07 -13.36 -22.76
N HIS A 328 17.07 -13.57 -23.65
CA HIS A 328 16.14 -12.50 -24.06
C HIS A 328 14.86 -12.26 -23.22
N HIS A 329 14.37 -13.17 -22.36
CA HIS A 329 13.06 -12.97 -21.69
C HIS A 329 13.12 -12.80 -20.16
N ILE A 330 13.97 -13.51 -19.48
CA ILE A 330 14.23 -13.33 -18.03
C ILE A 330 15.03 -12.04 -17.83
N GLN A 331 15.85 -11.69 -18.81
CA GLN A 331 16.84 -10.61 -18.79
C GLN A 331 16.29 -9.18 -18.75
N MET A 332 15.08 -8.87 -19.25
CA MET A 332 14.63 -7.47 -19.27
C MET A 332 14.38 -6.92 -17.87
N ARG A 333 13.75 -7.69 -16.98
CA ARG A 333 13.53 -7.28 -15.59
C ARG A 333 14.82 -7.26 -14.81
N GLU A 334 15.62 -8.31 -14.98
CA GLU A 334 16.94 -8.43 -14.38
C GLU A 334 17.89 -7.33 -14.82
N ASN A 335 17.92 -7.02 -16.10
CA ASN A 335 18.75 -5.94 -16.64
C ASN A 335 18.29 -4.57 -16.12
N ARG A 336 16.98 -4.33 -16.03
CA ARG A 336 16.45 -3.08 -15.46
C ARG A 336 16.94 -2.86 -14.03
N VAL A 337 16.88 -3.88 -13.16
CA VAL A 337 17.39 -3.78 -11.78
C VAL A 337 18.88 -3.41 -11.80
N ARG A 338 19.69 -4.09 -12.59
CA ARG A 338 21.14 -3.82 -12.69
C ARG A 338 21.45 -2.46 -13.30
N GLU A 339 20.76 -2.09 -14.36
CA GLU A 339 20.92 -0.79 -15.03
C GLU A 339 20.63 0.37 -14.07
N ASN A 340 19.56 0.28 -13.29
CA ASN A 340 19.23 1.29 -12.31
C ASN A 340 20.20 1.33 -11.12
N VAL A 341 20.78 0.20 -10.72
CA VAL A 341 21.86 0.14 -9.73
C VAL A 341 23.16 0.72 -10.29
N GLN A 342 23.54 0.37 -11.52
CA GLN A 342 24.76 0.87 -12.17
C GLN A 342 24.65 2.36 -12.53
N GLY A 343 23.47 2.81 -12.92
CA GLY A 343 23.16 4.20 -13.17
C GLY A 343 23.08 5.08 -11.90
N GLY A 344 23.12 4.45 -10.72
CA GLY A 344 23.10 5.17 -9.44
C GLY A 344 21.70 5.64 -9.02
N PHE A 345 20.63 5.28 -9.74
CA PHE A 345 19.26 5.64 -9.37
C PHE A 345 18.83 4.94 -8.08
N VAL A 346 19.13 3.64 -7.94
CA VAL A 346 18.87 2.89 -6.72
C VAL A 346 20.13 2.16 -6.23
N LYS A 347 20.16 1.90 -4.92
CA LYS A 347 21.11 1.02 -4.25
C LYS A 347 20.34 -0.08 -3.53
N ILE A 348 20.75 -1.35 -3.71
CA ILE A 348 20.10 -2.47 -3.02
C ILE A 348 20.99 -2.89 -1.86
N CYS A 349 20.41 -2.86 -0.64
CA CYS A 349 21.08 -3.19 0.61
C CYS A 349 20.39 -4.37 1.29
N HIS A 350 21.18 -5.20 1.98
CA HIS A 350 20.64 -6.28 2.77
C HIS A 350 20.02 -5.74 4.07
N VAL A 351 18.86 -6.30 4.44
CA VAL A 351 18.20 -6.10 5.73
C VAL A 351 17.90 -7.47 6.37
N ASN A 352 17.78 -7.51 7.69
CA ASN A 352 17.32 -8.73 8.35
C ASN A 352 15.82 -8.93 8.07
N GLY A 353 15.39 -10.14 7.67
CA GLY A 353 14.01 -10.44 7.34
C GLY A 353 13.01 -10.12 8.47
N LYS A 354 13.42 -10.22 9.74
CA LYS A 354 12.54 -9.84 10.87
C LYS A 354 12.15 -8.37 10.92
N ILE A 355 12.91 -7.51 10.25
CA ILE A 355 12.64 -6.07 10.20
C ILE A 355 12.30 -5.60 8.78
N ASN A 356 12.13 -6.52 7.83
CA ASN A 356 11.64 -6.18 6.49
C ASN A 356 10.12 -5.93 6.53
N LEU A 357 9.71 -4.67 6.39
CA LEU A 357 8.30 -4.30 6.40
C LEU A 357 7.52 -4.91 5.22
N ALA A 358 8.20 -5.24 4.12
CA ALA A 358 7.58 -5.87 2.96
C ALA A 358 7.10 -7.32 3.24
N ASP A 359 7.58 -7.98 4.31
CA ASP A 359 7.08 -9.29 4.77
C ASP A 359 5.56 -9.29 5.04
N LEU A 360 5.01 -8.15 5.50
CA LEU A 360 3.58 -7.99 5.74
C LEU A 360 2.74 -8.21 4.46
N PHE A 361 3.35 -8.03 3.29
CA PHE A 361 2.69 -8.04 1.99
C PHE A 361 2.95 -9.32 1.17
N THR A 362 3.70 -10.28 1.71
CA THR A 362 4.04 -11.53 1.01
C THR A 362 3.54 -12.79 1.67
N LYS A 363 3.28 -12.76 2.99
CA LYS A 363 3.05 -13.98 3.79
C LYS A 363 1.81 -13.85 4.67
N GLU A 364 1.05 -14.95 4.81
CA GLU A 364 0.08 -15.09 5.90
C GLU A 364 0.87 -15.22 7.22
N MET A 365 1.00 -14.10 7.93
CA MET A 365 1.81 -14.07 9.16
C MET A 365 1.09 -14.77 10.30
N ARG A 366 1.60 -15.95 10.68
CA ARG A 366 1.05 -16.76 11.80
C ARG A 366 1.50 -16.23 13.16
N ASP A 367 2.65 -15.60 13.23
CA ASP A 367 3.10 -14.88 14.43
C ASP A 367 2.35 -13.55 14.53
N THR A 368 1.29 -13.55 15.30
CA THR A 368 0.44 -12.38 15.53
C THR A 368 1.20 -11.23 16.19
N GLY A 369 2.16 -11.52 17.06
CA GLY A 369 2.98 -10.50 17.70
C GLY A 369 3.84 -9.76 16.69
N HIS A 370 4.48 -10.50 15.78
CA HIS A 370 5.27 -9.92 14.70
C HIS A 370 4.41 -9.16 13.70
N PHE A 371 3.24 -9.71 13.33
CA PHE A 371 2.26 -9.01 12.48
C PHE A 371 1.88 -7.65 13.06
N ILE A 372 1.49 -7.60 14.34
CA ILE A 372 1.12 -6.36 15.03
C ILE A 372 2.29 -5.38 15.06
N ALA A 373 3.51 -5.86 15.34
CA ALA A 373 4.70 -5.01 15.39
C ALA A 373 4.95 -4.32 14.04
N LEU A 374 4.87 -5.04 12.92
CA LEU A 374 5.02 -4.45 11.58
C LEU A 374 3.86 -3.51 11.22
N ARG A 375 2.63 -3.93 11.51
CA ARG A 375 1.42 -3.11 11.27
C ARG A 375 1.51 -1.76 11.98
N ASP A 376 1.85 -1.75 13.25
CA ASP A 376 1.82 -0.55 14.09
C ASP A 376 2.95 0.45 13.77
N LEU A 377 3.94 0.05 12.96
CA LEU A 377 4.91 0.97 12.37
C LEU A 377 4.32 1.78 11.21
N MET A 378 3.33 1.24 10.51
CA MET A 378 2.71 1.85 9.34
C MET A 378 1.37 2.52 9.66
N MET A 379 0.70 2.08 10.72
CA MET A 379 -0.68 2.44 11.03
C MET A 379 -0.83 2.90 12.46
N LYS A 380 -1.75 3.84 12.65
CA LYS A 380 -2.17 4.30 13.99
C LYS A 380 -3.70 4.36 14.07
N ALA A 381 -4.21 4.36 15.29
CA ALA A 381 -5.60 4.70 15.52
C ALA A 381 -5.86 6.16 15.10
N ARG A 382 -7.06 6.41 14.57
CA ARG A 382 -7.54 7.77 14.27
C ARG A 382 -7.29 8.70 15.46
N PHE A 383 -6.74 9.86 15.20
CA PHE A 383 -6.52 10.84 16.27
C PHE A 383 -7.88 11.28 16.84
N SER A 384 -7.99 11.31 18.17
CA SER A 384 -9.15 11.91 18.82
C SER A 384 -9.16 13.41 18.51
N LEU A 385 -10.27 13.90 17.99
CA LEU A 385 -10.47 15.35 17.89
C LEU A 385 -10.39 15.95 19.32
N PRO A 386 -9.75 17.12 19.51
CA PRO A 386 -9.80 17.78 20.79
C PRO A 386 -11.29 17.97 21.14
N THR A 387 -11.69 17.41 22.28
CA THR A 387 -13.02 17.70 22.83
C THR A 387 -13.04 19.20 23.08
N ASN A 388 -13.86 19.94 22.34
CA ASN A 388 -14.16 21.32 22.68
C ASN A 388 -14.68 21.31 24.12
N SER A 389 -13.79 21.57 25.06
CA SER A 389 -14.19 21.94 26.42
C SER A 389 -14.88 23.28 26.29
N SER A 390 -16.21 23.21 26.31
CA SER A 390 -17.15 24.33 26.44
C SER A 390 -16.79 25.21 27.62
#